data_eb699bb87769a590a45e981f05131919
#
_entry.id   eb699bb87769a590a45e981f05131919
#
_cell.length_a   1.000
_cell.length_b   1.000
_cell.length_c   1.000
_cell.angle_alpha   90.00
_cell.angle_beta   90.00
_cell.angle_gamma   90.00
#
_symmetry.space_group_name_H-M   'P 1'
#
loop_
_entity.id
_entity.type
_entity.pdbx_description
1 polymer ?
#
loop_
_entity_poly.entity_id
_entity_poly.type
_entity_poly.pdbx_seq_one_letter_code
_entity_poly.pdbx_strand_id
1 'polypeptide(L)'
;MASKLTQIKEENEYERALLISVDTGDFAAEISANELTELAKTAGAEVVGIMIQKYVGSGRLAEIRDFCAANEIELVIADGELTPVQARNIENAADARVVDRTMLILDIFAQRARSAEGKIQVELAQLKYSLPRLTGKGTSLSRLGGGIGTRGPGETKLETDKRHIRRRIQYLNESLQKLEKRRLAMHDRRQKNGAKAVAIVGYTNVGKSTLMNCLTKAGVLEENKLFATLDPTARKLTLPNGEDIMLVDTVGLVRRLPHKLVDAFHSTLEEALWADVVLNVCDASSPECNEQIMVTNDLLASLGCGDKPVINVMNKCDLVPHVAEFPIIGKCVCISAKNGSGTDKLLEEISAALPQKRRRVSLLLPFSAGKIAGELEKNGVAFSREYTESGIKMDVLAEISYLDKIKDYILPE
;
A
#
# COMPACT_ATOMS: atom_id res chain seq x y z
N MET A 1 -55.41 -10.07 9.28
CA MET A 1 -54.77 -9.60 8.04
C MET A 1 -53.27 -9.74 8.24
N ALA A 2 -52.68 -10.77 7.64
CA ALA A 2 -51.25 -11.04 7.78
C ALA A 2 -50.51 -10.21 6.68
N SER A 3 -49.60 -9.32 7.11
CA SER A 3 -48.74 -8.59 6.21
C SER A 3 -47.70 -9.54 5.59
N LYS A 4 -47.76 -9.72 4.28
CA LYS A 4 -46.72 -10.39 3.52
C LYS A 4 -45.47 -9.50 3.54
N LEU A 5 -44.44 -9.91 4.30
CA LEU A 5 -43.09 -9.43 4.12
C LEU A 5 -42.56 -9.94 2.76
N THR A 6 -42.49 -9.07 1.79
CA THR A 6 -41.79 -9.34 0.56
C THR A 6 -40.30 -9.29 0.88
N GLN A 7 -39.64 -10.43 0.90
CA GLN A 7 -38.18 -10.50 0.88
C GLN A 7 -37.73 -9.90 -0.45
N ILE A 8 -37.14 -8.73 -0.41
CA ILE A 8 -36.33 -8.20 -1.49
C ILE A 8 -35.07 -9.06 -1.50
N LYS A 9 -35.00 -10.02 -2.41
CA LYS A 9 -33.75 -10.61 -2.83
C LYS A 9 -32.96 -9.47 -3.46
N GLU A 10 -31.92 -8.98 -2.80
CA GLU A 10 -30.82 -8.30 -3.47
C GLU A 10 -30.14 -9.34 -4.37
N GLU A 11 -30.60 -9.49 -5.59
CA GLU A 11 -29.79 -10.02 -6.68
C GLU A 11 -28.68 -8.98 -6.89
N ASN A 12 -27.49 -9.24 -6.39
CA ASN A 12 -26.28 -8.56 -6.81
C ASN A 12 -26.08 -8.95 -8.28
N GLU A 13 -26.70 -8.21 -9.19
CA GLU A 13 -26.38 -8.27 -10.62
C GLU A 13 -24.98 -7.69 -10.77
N TYR A 14 -24.00 -8.57 -10.96
CA TYR A 14 -22.64 -8.17 -11.32
C TYR A 14 -22.67 -7.54 -12.71
N GLU A 15 -22.09 -6.34 -12.87
CA GLU A 15 -21.93 -5.70 -14.18
C GLU A 15 -21.08 -6.59 -15.10
N ARG A 16 -21.61 -6.96 -16.27
CA ARG A 16 -20.91 -7.81 -17.25
C ARG A 16 -19.83 -7.01 -17.95
N ALA A 17 -18.57 -7.45 -17.86
CA ALA A 17 -17.41 -6.70 -18.30
C ALA A 17 -16.62 -7.41 -19.40
N LEU A 18 -16.15 -6.61 -20.38
CA LEU A 18 -15.12 -6.98 -21.34
C LEU A 18 -13.80 -6.32 -20.95
N LEU A 19 -12.74 -7.09 -20.82
CA LEU A 19 -11.39 -6.56 -20.60
C LEU A 19 -10.67 -6.36 -21.93
N ILE A 20 -9.99 -5.21 -22.08
CA ILE A 20 -9.17 -4.90 -23.25
C ILE A 20 -7.75 -4.60 -22.75
N SER A 21 -6.77 -5.41 -23.16
CA SER A 21 -5.36 -5.17 -22.91
C SER A 21 -4.62 -4.90 -24.22
N VAL A 22 -3.72 -3.91 -24.21
CA VAL A 22 -2.88 -3.57 -25.37
C VAL A 22 -1.47 -4.12 -25.09
N ASP A 23 -1.05 -5.10 -25.89
CA ASP A 23 0.29 -5.67 -25.87
C ASP A 23 1.26 -4.70 -26.57
N THR A 24 2.03 -3.96 -25.79
CA THR A 24 3.09 -3.05 -26.30
C THR A 24 4.43 -3.76 -26.42
N GLY A 25 4.54 -5.01 -26.00
CA GLY A 25 5.79 -5.77 -25.95
C GLY A 25 6.68 -5.46 -24.73
N ASP A 26 6.31 -4.46 -23.93
CA ASP A 26 7.09 -4.05 -22.75
C ASP A 26 6.83 -4.94 -21.52
N PHE A 27 5.81 -5.80 -21.59
CA PHE A 27 5.39 -6.69 -20.48
C PHE A 27 4.57 -7.87 -21.01
N ALA A 28 4.43 -8.91 -20.18
CA ALA A 28 3.56 -10.04 -20.50
C ALA A 28 2.07 -9.62 -20.39
N ALA A 29 1.44 -9.32 -21.52
CA ALA A 29 0.06 -8.82 -21.59
C ALA A 29 -0.94 -9.79 -20.93
N GLU A 30 -0.71 -11.10 -21.02
CA GLU A 30 -1.54 -12.13 -20.37
C GLU A 30 -1.53 -12.00 -18.84
N ILE A 31 -0.36 -11.72 -18.25
CA ILE A 31 -0.21 -11.57 -16.80
C ILE A 31 -0.93 -10.29 -16.34
N SER A 32 -0.78 -9.19 -17.09
CA SER A 32 -1.49 -7.94 -16.80
C SER A 32 -3.00 -8.11 -16.91
N ALA A 33 -3.48 -8.86 -17.92
CA ALA A 33 -4.90 -9.16 -18.10
C ALA A 33 -5.47 -10.04 -16.98
N ASN A 34 -4.70 -11.00 -16.47
CA ASN A 34 -5.09 -11.80 -15.31
C ASN A 34 -5.21 -10.95 -14.04
N GLU A 35 -4.25 -10.06 -13.78
CA GLU A 35 -4.35 -9.12 -12.66
C GLU A 35 -5.55 -8.18 -12.81
N LEU A 36 -5.81 -7.66 -14.02
CA LEU A 36 -6.97 -6.83 -14.30
C LEU A 36 -8.29 -7.59 -14.06
N THR A 37 -8.32 -8.89 -14.36
CA THR A 37 -9.46 -9.76 -14.06
C THR A 37 -9.75 -9.82 -12.56
N GLU A 38 -8.73 -9.97 -11.74
CA GLU A 38 -8.89 -9.99 -10.30
C GLU A 38 -9.28 -8.60 -9.73
N LEU A 39 -8.78 -7.52 -10.34
CA LEU A 39 -9.24 -6.16 -10.02
C LEU A 39 -10.72 -5.97 -10.35
N ALA A 40 -11.16 -6.39 -11.55
CA ALA A 40 -12.56 -6.31 -11.97
C ALA A 40 -13.49 -7.08 -11.03
N LYS A 41 -13.14 -8.31 -10.68
CA LYS A 41 -13.88 -9.11 -9.69
C LYS A 41 -13.94 -8.43 -8.31
N THR A 42 -12.82 -7.81 -7.89
CA THR A 42 -12.77 -7.08 -6.62
C THR A 42 -13.67 -5.85 -6.62
N ALA A 43 -13.82 -5.20 -7.77
CA ALA A 43 -14.73 -4.07 -7.97
C ALA A 43 -16.21 -4.50 -8.08
N GLY A 44 -16.50 -5.80 -8.23
CA GLY A 44 -17.85 -6.33 -8.35
C GLY A 44 -18.32 -6.47 -9.80
N ALA A 45 -17.40 -6.66 -10.76
CA ALA A 45 -17.73 -6.94 -12.16
C ALA A 45 -17.55 -8.42 -12.50
N GLU A 46 -18.39 -8.95 -13.37
CA GLU A 46 -18.27 -10.28 -13.98
C GLU A 46 -17.50 -10.17 -15.31
N VAL A 47 -16.32 -10.75 -15.39
CA VAL A 47 -15.52 -10.73 -16.62
C VAL A 47 -16.01 -11.82 -17.57
N VAL A 48 -16.63 -11.39 -18.67
CA VAL A 48 -17.20 -12.29 -19.71
C VAL A 48 -16.15 -12.62 -20.79
N GLY A 49 -15.22 -11.71 -21.07
CA GLY A 49 -14.18 -11.91 -22.07
C GLY A 49 -12.96 -11.03 -21.88
N ILE A 50 -11.86 -11.45 -22.48
CA ILE A 50 -10.58 -10.72 -22.49
C ILE A 50 -10.11 -10.60 -23.93
N MET A 51 -9.81 -9.38 -24.38
CA MET A 51 -9.21 -9.11 -25.69
C MET A 51 -7.80 -8.54 -25.50
N ILE A 52 -6.77 -9.30 -25.93
CA ILE A 52 -5.38 -8.84 -25.93
C ILE A 52 -4.98 -8.49 -27.35
N GLN A 53 -4.52 -7.24 -27.58
CA GLN A 53 -4.26 -6.73 -28.91
C GLN A 53 -3.03 -5.81 -28.94
N LYS A 54 -2.32 -5.73 -30.08
CA LYS A 54 -1.18 -4.82 -30.24
C LYS A 54 -1.60 -3.34 -30.31
N TYR A 55 -2.78 -3.03 -30.80
CA TYR A 55 -3.38 -1.68 -30.81
C TYR A 55 -4.88 -1.76 -31.05
N VAL A 56 -5.61 -0.70 -30.70
CA VAL A 56 -7.07 -0.60 -30.92
C VAL A 56 -7.33 0.39 -32.06
N GLY A 57 -7.40 -0.13 -33.28
CA GLY A 57 -7.78 0.62 -34.49
C GLY A 57 -9.27 0.47 -34.82
N SER A 58 -9.72 1.12 -35.92
CA SER A 58 -11.15 1.12 -36.34
C SER A 58 -11.73 -0.29 -36.56
N GLY A 59 -10.98 -1.22 -37.15
CA GLY A 59 -11.43 -2.59 -37.34
C GLY A 59 -11.64 -3.33 -36.00
N ARG A 60 -10.80 -3.05 -34.99
CA ARG A 60 -10.94 -3.65 -33.67
C ARG A 60 -12.09 -3.07 -32.86
N LEU A 61 -12.42 -1.79 -33.08
CA LEU A 61 -13.64 -1.21 -32.50
C LEU A 61 -14.92 -1.91 -32.99
N ALA A 62 -14.92 -2.39 -34.22
CA ALA A 62 -16.04 -3.19 -34.73
C ALA A 62 -16.13 -4.56 -34.02
N GLU A 63 -15.01 -5.24 -33.81
CA GLU A 63 -14.97 -6.51 -33.05
C GLU A 63 -15.45 -6.32 -31.62
N ILE A 64 -15.02 -5.24 -30.95
CA ILE A 64 -15.46 -4.88 -29.59
C ILE A 64 -16.98 -4.67 -29.58
N ARG A 65 -17.50 -3.90 -30.52
CA ARG A 65 -18.94 -3.65 -30.65
C ARG A 65 -19.73 -4.96 -30.81
N ASP A 66 -19.30 -5.81 -31.75
CA ASP A 66 -20.02 -7.05 -32.07
C ASP A 66 -19.95 -8.03 -30.86
N PHE A 67 -18.83 -8.08 -30.14
CA PHE A 67 -18.71 -8.86 -28.91
C PHE A 67 -19.60 -8.32 -27.79
N CYS A 68 -19.61 -7.00 -27.58
CA CYS A 68 -20.42 -6.36 -26.54
C CYS A 68 -21.91 -6.61 -26.79
N ALA A 69 -22.37 -6.44 -28.04
CA ALA A 69 -23.76 -6.69 -28.42
C ALA A 69 -24.17 -8.18 -28.24
N ALA A 70 -23.31 -9.12 -28.64
CA ALA A 70 -23.56 -10.55 -28.52
C ALA A 70 -23.62 -11.07 -27.08
N ASN A 71 -22.90 -10.42 -26.15
CA ASN A 71 -22.76 -10.88 -24.79
C ASN A 71 -23.38 -9.96 -23.73
N GLU A 72 -24.17 -8.96 -24.15
CA GLU A 72 -24.85 -8.00 -23.26
C GLU A 72 -23.87 -7.35 -22.29
N ILE A 73 -22.74 -6.84 -22.82
CA ILE A 73 -21.67 -6.21 -22.04
C ILE A 73 -22.07 -4.78 -21.67
N GLU A 74 -22.08 -4.46 -20.40
CA GLU A 74 -22.41 -3.13 -19.85
C GLU A 74 -21.16 -2.30 -19.57
N LEU A 75 -20.01 -2.95 -19.36
CA LEU A 75 -18.77 -2.34 -18.94
C LEU A 75 -17.58 -2.82 -19.78
N VAL A 76 -16.79 -1.89 -20.30
CA VAL A 76 -15.49 -2.19 -20.93
C VAL A 76 -14.38 -1.66 -20.03
N ILE A 77 -13.43 -2.52 -19.69
CA ILE A 77 -12.30 -2.17 -18.81
C ILE A 77 -11.00 -2.24 -19.62
N ALA A 78 -10.31 -1.12 -19.73
CA ALA A 78 -9.02 -1.04 -20.43
C ALA A 78 -7.84 -1.17 -19.47
N ASP A 79 -6.85 -1.98 -19.86
CA ASP A 79 -5.62 -2.25 -19.08
C ASP A 79 -4.57 -1.13 -19.14
N GLY A 80 -4.92 0.05 -19.48
CA GLY A 80 -4.02 1.21 -19.54
C GLY A 80 -4.78 2.50 -19.33
N GLU A 81 -4.07 3.60 -19.10
CA GLU A 81 -4.70 4.91 -19.05
C GLU A 81 -5.23 5.28 -20.44
N LEU A 82 -6.51 5.61 -20.52
CA LEU A 82 -7.14 6.10 -21.74
C LEU A 82 -7.15 7.63 -21.74
N THR A 83 -6.88 8.21 -22.92
CA THR A 83 -7.19 9.62 -23.13
C THR A 83 -8.72 9.80 -23.22
N PRO A 84 -9.23 11.01 -22.93
CA PRO A 84 -10.68 11.28 -23.04
C PRO A 84 -11.27 10.96 -24.42
N VAL A 85 -10.47 11.10 -25.49
CA VAL A 85 -10.89 10.79 -26.87
C VAL A 85 -10.98 9.29 -27.10
N GLN A 86 -9.98 8.53 -26.65
CA GLN A 86 -9.96 7.08 -26.75
C GLN A 86 -11.13 6.45 -25.98
N ALA A 87 -11.36 6.86 -24.73
CA ALA A 87 -12.47 6.39 -23.92
C ALA A 87 -13.81 6.60 -24.65
N ARG A 88 -14.06 7.81 -25.18
CA ARG A 88 -15.27 8.13 -25.92
C ARG A 88 -15.43 7.30 -27.19
N ASN A 89 -14.34 7.09 -27.94
CA ASN A 89 -14.41 6.28 -29.17
C ASN A 89 -14.81 4.84 -28.86
N ILE A 90 -14.30 4.28 -27.76
CA ILE A 90 -14.66 2.94 -27.31
C ILE A 90 -16.11 2.93 -26.77
N GLU A 91 -16.52 3.92 -25.95
CA GLU A 91 -17.91 4.05 -25.47
C GLU A 91 -18.91 4.10 -26.62
N ASN A 92 -18.63 4.93 -27.65
CA ASN A 92 -19.51 5.06 -28.81
C ASN A 92 -19.57 3.80 -29.68
N ALA A 93 -18.47 3.04 -29.74
CA ALA A 93 -18.41 1.80 -30.50
C ALA A 93 -19.10 0.64 -29.76
N ALA A 94 -18.82 0.50 -28.47
CA ALA A 94 -19.30 -0.61 -27.65
C ALA A 94 -20.76 -0.44 -27.18
N ASP A 95 -21.28 0.79 -27.20
CA ASP A 95 -22.53 1.19 -26.51
C ASP A 95 -22.55 0.76 -25.03
N ALA A 96 -21.38 0.79 -24.40
CA ALA A 96 -21.13 0.37 -23.03
C ALA A 96 -20.28 1.40 -22.28
N ARG A 97 -20.37 1.42 -20.97
CA ARG A 97 -19.54 2.29 -20.13
C ARG A 97 -18.07 1.86 -20.25
N VAL A 98 -17.15 2.82 -20.31
CA VAL A 98 -15.71 2.55 -20.40
C VAL A 98 -15.00 3.09 -19.17
N VAL A 99 -14.23 2.24 -18.51
CA VAL A 99 -13.31 2.61 -17.43
C VAL A 99 -11.91 2.12 -17.78
N ASP A 100 -10.90 2.83 -17.32
CA ASP A 100 -9.53 2.37 -17.42
C ASP A 100 -9.03 1.80 -16.08
N ARG A 101 -7.85 1.17 -16.10
CA ARG A 101 -7.22 0.58 -14.91
C ARG A 101 -7.14 1.55 -13.73
N THR A 102 -6.83 2.83 -13.99
CA THR A 102 -6.74 3.85 -12.95
C THR A 102 -8.09 4.10 -12.29
N MET A 103 -9.15 4.25 -13.09
CA MET A 103 -10.50 4.47 -12.56
C MET A 103 -11.00 3.25 -11.79
N LEU A 104 -10.75 2.04 -12.31
CA LEU A 104 -11.10 0.79 -11.63
C LEU A 104 -10.46 0.68 -10.25
N ILE A 105 -9.15 0.99 -10.14
CA ILE A 105 -8.45 0.99 -8.86
C ILE A 105 -9.03 2.03 -7.90
N LEU A 106 -9.34 3.24 -8.40
CA LEU A 106 -9.97 4.29 -7.60
C LEU A 106 -11.36 3.90 -7.09
N ASP A 107 -12.13 3.15 -7.87
CA ASP A 107 -13.45 2.65 -7.46
C ASP A 107 -13.32 1.58 -6.36
N ILE A 108 -12.35 0.66 -6.49
CA ILE A 108 -12.03 -0.30 -5.43
C ILE A 108 -11.67 0.43 -4.13
N PHE A 109 -10.85 1.48 -4.23
CA PHE A 109 -10.45 2.27 -3.07
C PHE A 109 -11.59 3.05 -2.44
N ALA A 110 -12.50 3.59 -3.25
CA ALA A 110 -13.69 4.26 -2.74
C ALA A 110 -14.56 3.33 -1.88
N GLN A 111 -14.67 2.05 -2.29
CA GLN A 111 -15.38 1.02 -1.52
C GLN A 111 -14.64 0.62 -0.25
N ARG A 112 -13.30 0.66 -0.23
CA ARG A 112 -12.46 0.19 0.88
C ARG A 112 -12.08 1.26 1.89
N ALA A 113 -12.08 2.54 1.53
CA ALA A 113 -11.73 3.65 2.40
C ALA A 113 -12.67 3.74 3.60
N ARG A 114 -12.14 3.47 4.79
CA ARG A 114 -12.89 3.55 6.07
C ARG A 114 -12.52 4.81 6.84
N SER A 115 -11.24 5.17 6.86
CA SER A 115 -10.77 6.36 7.56
C SER A 115 -11.24 7.64 6.88
N ALA A 116 -11.34 8.72 7.66
CA ALA A 116 -11.65 10.04 7.13
C ALA A 116 -10.56 10.52 6.15
N GLU A 117 -9.30 10.18 6.42
CA GLU A 117 -8.16 10.53 5.57
C GLU A 117 -8.22 9.76 4.25
N GLY A 118 -8.38 8.42 4.29
CA GLY A 118 -8.51 7.59 3.09
C GLY A 118 -9.66 8.03 2.20
N LYS A 119 -10.83 8.36 2.76
CA LYS A 119 -11.97 8.90 1.99
C LYS A 119 -11.65 10.21 1.29
N ILE A 120 -10.97 11.14 1.98
CA ILE A 120 -10.56 12.43 1.40
C ILE A 120 -9.55 12.21 0.26
N GLN A 121 -8.57 11.32 0.45
CA GLN A 121 -7.55 11.02 -0.55
C GLN A 121 -8.15 10.39 -1.80
N VAL A 122 -9.04 9.41 -1.64
CA VAL A 122 -9.69 8.74 -2.77
C VAL A 122 -10.59 9.72 -3.52
N GLU A 123 -11.42 10.51 -2.82
CA GLU A 123 -12.26 11.53 -3.46
C GLU A 123 -11.41 12.55 -4.23
N LEU A 124 -10.33 13.02 -3.63
CA LEU A 124 -9.40 13.95 -4.27
C LEU A 124 -8.79 13.36 -5.55
N ALA A 125 -8.34 12.10 -5.51
CA ALA A 125 -7.78 11.40 -6.65
C ALA A 125 -8.82 11.21 -7.77
N GLN A 126 -10.04 10.78 -7.43
CA GLN A 126 -11.15 10.64 -8.38
C GLN A 126 -11.50 11.96 -9.05
N LEU A 127 -11.58 13.06 -8.30
CA LEU A 127 -11.87 14.39 -8.85
C LEU A 127 -10.74 14.91 -9.74
N LYS A 128 -9.48 14.75 -9.33
CA LYS A 128 -8.32 15.12 -10.15
C LYS A 128 -8.26 14.29 -11.46
N TYR A 129 -8.63 13.02 -11.39
CA TYR A 129 -8.64 12.13 -12.54
C TYR A 129 -9.79 12.42 -13.51
N SER A 130 -10.99 12.70 -13.01
CA SER A 130 -12.18 12.97 -13.80
C SER A 130 -12.23 14.40 -14.38
N LEU A 131 -11.63 15.40 -13.72
CA LEU A 131 -11.67 16.80 -14.13
C LEU A 131 -11.26 17.04 -15.61
N PRO A 132 -10.11 16.51 -16.12
CA PRO A 132 -9.74 16.66 -17.53
C PRO A 132 -10.67 15.88 -18.48
N ARG A 133 -11.36 14.84 -17.99
CA ARG A 133 -12.27 13.98 -18.77
C ARG A 133 -13.67 14.56 -18.95
N LEU A 134 -14.01 15.60 -18.20
CA LEU A 134 -15.26 16.36 -18.36
C LEU A 134 -15.32 17.21 -19.62
N THR A 135 -14.28 17.23 -20.44
CA THR A 135 -14.29 17.92 -21.73
C THR A 135 -15.06 17.12 -22.76
N GLY A 136 -16.26 17.56 -23.09
CA GLY A 136 -16.96 17.05 -24.26
C GLY A 136 -18.39 16.54 -24.12
N LYS A 137 -18.88 16.25 -22.92
CA LYS A 137 -20.32 15.96 -22.73
C LYS A 137 -21.21 17.23 -22.83
N GLY A 138 -20.61 18.44 -22.79
CA GLY A 138 -21.33 19.72 -22.81
C GLY A 138 -21.81 20.18 -24.18
N THR A 139 -21.23 19.70 -25.28
CA THR A 139 -21.63 20.13 -26.64
C THR A 139 -22.88 19.45 -27.15
N SER A 140 -23.23 18.27 -26.69
CA SER A 140 -24.49 17.58 -27.06
C SER A 140 -25.70 18.11 -26.28
N LEU A 141 -25.50 18.55 -25.02
CA LEU A 141 -26.59 19.12 -24.20
C LEU A 141 -26.84 20.61 -24.46
N SER A 142 -25.84 21.37 -24.99
CA SER A 142 -26.02 22.77 -25.34
C SER A 142 -26.75 23.01 -26.67
N ARG A 143 -26.90 22.01 -27.53
CA ARG A 143 -27.64 22.12 -28.80
C ARG A 143 -29.16 22.08 -28.66
N LEU A 144 -29.69 21.66 -27.50
CA LEU A 144 -31.14 21.52 -27.30
C LEU A 144 -31.83 22.72 -26.65
N GLY A 145 -31.13 23.85 -26.44
CA GLY A 145 -31.71 25.00 -25.73
C GLY A 145 -31.21 26.37 -26.18
N GLY A 146 -31.03 26.61 -27.47
CA GLY A 146 -30.54 27.86 -28.04
C GLY A 146 -31.60 28.72 -28.69
N GLY A 147 -32.46 29.38 -27.92
CA GLY A 147 -33.17 30.59 -28.39
C GLY A 147 -32.20 31.80 -28.27
N ILE A 148 -32.11 32.59 -29.36
CA ILE A 148 -31.41 33.87 -29.39
C ILE A 148 -32.03 34.79 -28.34
N GLY A 149 -31.31 35.18 -27.26
CA GLY A 149 -31.72 36.31 -26.40
C GLY A 149 -31.92 36.04 -24.92
N THR A 150 -31.62 34.87 -24.35
CA THR A 150 -31.91 34.58 -22.91
C THR A 150 -30.72 34.21 -22.05
N ARG A 151 -29.49 34.36 -22.53
CA ARG A 151 -28.28 34.20 -21.65
C ARG A 151 -27.36 35.40 -21.86
N GLY A 152 -27.21 36.18 -20.81
CA GLY A 152 -26.05 37.06 -20.65
C GLY A 152 -24.75 36.28 -20.81
N PRO A 153 -23.53 36.88 -20.78
CA PRO A 153 -22.24 36.17 -20.88
C PRO A 153 -22.07 35.25 -19.66
N GLY A 154 -22.89 34.19 -19.61
CA GLY A 154 -23.00 33.22 -18.54
C GLY A 154 -22.20 31.97 -18.89
N GLU A 155 -21.40 31.53 -17.93
CA GLU A 155 -20.68 30.26 -17.95
C GLU A 155 -21.57 29.13 -18.49
N THR A 156 -20.99 28.30 -19.33
CA THR A 156 -21.66 27.04 -19.75
C THR A 156 -21.82 26.14 -18.51
N LYS A 157 -22.83 25.28 -18.50
CA LYS A 157 -23.02 24.30 -17.40
C LYS A 157 -21.72 23.56 -17.08
N LEU A 158 -20.95 23.23 -18.12
CA LEU A 158 -19.64 22.56 -18.00
C LEU A 158 -18.62 23.41 -17.24
N GLU A 159 -18.57 24.72 -17.47
CA GLU A 159 -17.63 25.62 -16.74
C GLU A 159 -18.04 25.77 -15.28
N THR A 160 -19.32 25.82 -15.00
CA THR A 160 -19.85 25.82 -13.64
C THR A 160 -19.48 24.53 -12.91
N ASP A 161 -19.68 23.37 -13.54
CA ASP A 161 -19.34 22.06 -12.97
C ASP A 161 -17.82 21.95 -12.71
N LYS A 162 -16.98 22.36 -13.68
CA LYS A 162 -15.53 22.42 -13.50
C LYS A 162 -15.12 23.33 -12.33
N ARG A 163 -15.79 24.46 -12.16
CA ARG A 163 -15.52 25.39 -11.05
C ARG A 163 -15.89 24.76 -9.70
N HIS A 164 -17.02 24.06 -9.63
CA HIS A 164 -17.42 23.33 -8.43
C HIS A 164 -16.41 22.26 -8.07
N ILE A 165 -15.97 21.44 -9.03
CA ILE A 165 -14.96 20.40 -8.82
C ILE A 165 -13.63 21.01 -8.37
N ARG A 166 -13.15 22.09 -8.99
CA ARG A 166 -11.90 22.76 -8.57
C ARG A 166 -11.98 23.27 -7.13
N ARG A 167 -13.12 23.85 -6.73
CA ARG A 167 -13.34 24.27 -5.34
C ARG A 167 -13.33 23.09 -4.39
N ARG A 168 -13.95 21.97 -4.78
CA ARG A 168 -13.94 20.76 -3.96
C ARG A 168 -12.53 20.20 -3.81
N ILE A 169 -11.75 20.14 -4.89
CA ILE A 169 -10.34 19.75 -4.87
C ILE A 169 -9.53 20.62 -3.92
N GLN A 170 -9.72 21.95 -3.96
CA GLN A 170 -9.04 22.87 -3.05
C GLN A 170 -9.40 22.57 -1.59
N TYR A 171 -10.67 22.45 -1.28
CA TYR A 171 -11.14 22.13 0.07
C TYR A 171 -10.57 20.81 0.61
N LEU A 172 -10.53 19.77 -0.24
CA LEU A 172 -9.98 18.46 0.12
C LEU A 172 -8.47 18.54 0.37
N ASN A 173 -7.72 19.28 -0.47
CA ASN A 173 -6.28 19.51 -0.25
C ASN A 173 -6.02 20.20 1.09
N GLU A 174 -6.76 21.24 1.42
CA GLU A 174 -6.63 21.97 2.71
C GLU A 174 -6.95 21.04 3.90
N SER A 175 -7.95 20.17 3.74
CA SER A 175 -8.33 19.21 4.77
C SER A 175 -7.23 18.13 4.96
N LEU A 176 -6.66 17.66 3.87
CA LEU A 176 -5.56 16.68 3.88
C LEU A 176 -4.32 17.24 4.58
N GLN A 177 -3.93 18.47 4.26
CA GLN A 177 -2.79 19.14 4.93
C GLN A 177 -2.97 19.25 6.44
N LYS A 178 -4.19 19.46 6.93
CA LYS A 178 -4.47 19.48 8.38
C LYS A 178 -4.29 18.11 9.02
N LEU A 179 -4.69 17.04 8.32
CA LEU A 179 -4.53 15.65 8.79
C LEU A 179 -3.05 15.25 8.79
N GLU A 180 -2.31 15.59 7.75
CA GLU A 180 -0.87 15.38 7.64
C GLU A 180 -0.10 16.00 8.81
N LYS A 181 -0.37 17.28 9.13
CA LYS A 181 0.25 17.94 10.29
C LYS A 181 -0.02 17.22 11.61
N ARG A 182 -1.25 16.70 11.80
CA ARG A 182 -1.58 15.92 13.00
C ARG A 182 -0.81 14.59 13.04
N ARG A 183 -0.68 13.92 11.89
CA ARG A 183 0.04 12.66 11.76
C ARG A 183 1.53 12.82 12.05
N LEU A 184 2.16 13.88 11.49
CA LEU A 184 3.54 14.23 11.79
C LEU A 184 3.76 14.48 13.30
N ALA A 185 2.85 15.23 13.94
CA ALA A 185 2.95 15.47 15.38
C ALA A 185 2.80 14.18 16.22
N MET A 186 1.99 13.23 15.77
CA MET A 186 1.86 11.92 16.40
C MET A 186 3.11 11.07 16.20
N HIS A 187 3.68 11.09 14.99
CA HIS A 187 4.94 10.41 14.67
C HIS A 187 6.08 10.93 15.56
N ASP A 188 6.26 12.26 15.67
CA ASP A 188 7.28 12.88 16.52
C ASP A 188 7.14 12.47 17.98
N ARG A 189 5.92 12.36 18.48
CA ARG A 189 5.67 11.86 19.86
C ARG A 189 6.09 10.39 20.01
N ARG A 190 5.77 9.54 19.02
CA ARG A 190 6.16 8.13 19.03
C ARG A 190 7.68 7.99 19.02
N GLN A 191 8.36 8.75 18.18
CA GLN A 191 9.81 8.76 18.07
C GLN A 191 10.47 9.21 19.39
N LYS A 192 9.96 10.29 20.01
CA LYS A 192 10.44 10.73 21.34
C LYS A 192 10.24 9.69 22.43
N ASN A 193 9.14 8.94 22.39
CA ASN A 193 8.87 7.84 23.32
C ASN A 193 9.68 6.58 22.99
N GLY A 194 10.46 6.61 21.91
CA GLY A 194 11.32 5.51 21.53
C GLY A 194 10.59 4.28 21.00
N ALA A 195 9.32 4.40 20.59
CA ALA A 195 8.59 3.32 19.96
C ALA A 195 9.21 2.99 18.60
N LYS A 196 9.61 1.74 18.38
CA LYS A 196 10.13 1.25 17.11
C LYS A 196 8.96 0.79 16.22
N ALA A 197 9.08 1.00 14.92
CA ALA A 197 8.07 0.63 13.95
C ALA A 197 8.65 -0.24 12.85
N VAL A 198 7.89 -1.26 12.42
CA VAL A 198 8.20 -2.14 11.30
C VAL A 198 7.04 -2.10 10.32
N ALA A 199 7.30 -1.69 9.09
CA ALA A 199 6.27 -1.62 8.05
C ALA A 199 6.28 -2.87 7.19
N ILE A 200 5.09 -3.38 6.86
CA ILE A 200 4.90 -4.48 5.92
C ILE A 200 4.48 -3.89 4.59
N VAL A 201 5.28 -4.08 3.55
CA VAL A 201 5.01 -3.67 2.18
C VAL A 201 5.04 -4.89 1.25
N GLY A 202 4.52 -4.75 0.05
CA GLY A 202 4.53 -5.79 -0.98
C GLY A 202 3.27 -5.75 -1.82
N TYR A 203 3.23 -6.57 -2.85
CA TYR A 203 2.12 -6.63 -3.78
C TYR A 203 0.79 -7.03 -3.11
N THR A 204 -0.31 -6.76 -3.80
CA THR A 204 -1.63 -7.24 -3.36
C THR A 204 -1.64 -8.77 -3.33
N ASN A 205 -2.40 -9.34 -2.40
CA ASN A 205 -2.60 -10.79 -2.24
C ASN A 205 -1.33 -11.63 -1.93
N VAL A 206 -0.20 -11.02 -1.57
CA VAL A 206 1.00 -11.75 -1.10
C VAL A 206 0.89 -12.25 0.35
N GLY A 207 -0.18 -11.88 1.06
CA GLY A 207 -0.45 -12.32 2.43
C GLY A 207 0.06 -11.39 3.52
N LYS A 208 0.15 -10.06 3.28
CA LYS A 208 0.58 -9.07 4.29
C LYS A 208 -0.30 -9.08 5.54
N SER A 209 -1.61 -8.99 5.37
CA SER A 209 -2.56 -8.99 6.49
C SER A 209 -2.60 -10.34 7.21
N THR A 210 -2.43 -11.45 6.48
CA THR A 210 -2.27 -12.79 7.06
C THR A 210 -1.01 -12.87 7.90
N LEU A 211 0.12 -12.32 7.42
CA LEU A 211 1.36 -12.23 8.18
C LEU A 211 1.18 -11.41 9.45
N MET A 212 0.54 -10.24 9.35
CA MET A 212 0.23 -9.41 10.52
C MET A 212 -0.60 -10.18 11.55
N ASN A 213 -1.65 -10.89 11.12
CA ASN A 213 -2.49 -11.72 12.01
C ASN A 213 -1.70 -12.84 12.66
N CYS A 214 -0.86 -13.53 11.88
CA CYS A 214 -0.01 -14.62 12.36
C CYS A 214 0.94 -14.13 13.46
N LEU A 215 1.60 -12.99 13.26
CA LEU A 215 2.58 -12.46 14.20
C LEU A 215 1.93 -11.83 15.44
N THR A 216 0.76 -11.17 15.30
CA THR A 216 0.13 -10.41 16.40
C THR A 216 -1.03 -11.14 17.06
N LYS A 217 -1.43 -12.32 16.54
CA LYS A 217 -2.63 -13.07 16.95
C LYS A 217 -3.90 -12.21 16.96
N ALA A 218 -3.92 -11.16 16.16
CA ALA A 218 -5.05 -10.25 16.04
C ALA A 218 -5.94 -10.72 14.88
N GLY A 219 -7.24 -10.94 15.10
CA GLY A 219 -8.19 -11.34 14.06
C GLY A 219 -8.52 -10.19 13.10
N VAL A 220 -7.55 -9.74 12.31
CA VAL A 220 -7.81 -8.80 11.21
C VAL A 220 -8.51 -9.54 10.08
N LEU A 221 -9.45 -8.89 9.43
CA LEU A 221 -10.23 -9.46 8.33
C LEU A 221 -9.28 -9.87 7.21
N GLU A 222 -9.18 -11.16 6.95
CA GLU A 222 -8.46 -11.72 5.82
C GLU A 222 -9.43 -11.87 4.66
N GLU A 223 -9.29 -11.07 3.64
CA GLU A 223 -10.01 -11.24 2.40
C GLU A 223 -9.05 -11.62 1.28
N ASN A 224 -9.38 -12.68 0.54
CA ASN A 224 -8.66 -13.08 -0.68
C ASN A 224 -9.03 -12.14 -1.85
N LYS A 225 -8.97 -10.84 -1.62
CA LYS A 225 -9.28 -9.80 -2.60
C LYS A 225 -8.13 -8.82 -2.70
N LEU A 226 -7.89 -8.31 -3.90
CA LEU A 226 -6.91 -7.26 -4.09
C LEU A 226 -7.30 -6.02 -3.27
N PHE A 227 -6.30 -5.32 -2.72
CA PHE A 227 -6.50 -4.15 -1.87
C PHE A 227 -7.41 -4.40 -0.65
N ALA A 228 -7.26 -5.54 0.01
CA ALA A 228 -7.99 -5.83 1.25
C ALA A 228 -7.73 -4.77 2.34
N THR A 229 -6.52 -4.21 2.39
CA THR A 229 -6.11 -3.13 3.28
C THR A 229 -5.84 -1.87 2.47
N LEU A 230 -6.59 -0.80 2.72
CA LEU A 230 -6.34 0.54 2.18
C LEU A 230 -5.82 1.49 3.26
N ASP A 231 -6.46 1.48 4.43
CA ASP A 231 -6.03 2.29 5.57
C ASP A 231 -4.93 1.53 6.34
N PRO A 232 -3.79 2.17 6.67
CA PRO A 232 -2.74 1.52 7.44
C PRO A 232 -3.27 1.00 8.77
N THR A 233 -2.93 -0.24 9.09
CA THR A 233 -3.32 -0.86 10.36
C THR A 233 -2.08 -1.10 11.19
N ALA A 234 -1.99 -0.49 12.38
CA ALA A 234 -0.89 -0.66 13.31
C ALA A 234 -1.25 -1.59 14.47
N ARG A 235 -0.35 -2.51 14.81
CA ARG A 235 -0.50 -3.46 15.91
C ARG A 235 0.78 -3.57 16.72
N LYS A 236 0.62 -3.76 18.02
CA LYS A 236 1.73 -4.05 18.92
C LYS A 236 2.20 -5.49 18.71
N LEU A 237 3.50 -5.68 18.61
CA LEU A 237 4.16 -6.98 18.54
C LEU A 237 5.29 -7.01 19.56
N THR A 238 5.37 -8.06 20.37
CA THR A 238 6.49 -8.28 21.30
C THR A 238 7.48 -9.25 20.65
N LEU A 239 8.70 -8.82 20.48
CA LEU A 239 9.80 -9.61 19.91
C LEU A 239 10.33 -10.65 20.90
N PRO A 240 11.08 -11.69 20.45
CA PRO A 240 11.65 -12.70 21.32
C PRO A 240 12.57 -12.15 22.41
N ASN A 241 13.23 -11.01 22.18
CA ASN A 241 14.06 -10.29 23.14
C ASN A 241 13.27 -9.49 24.19
N GLY A 242 11.92 -9.56 24.18
CA GLY A 242 11.02 -8.84 25.07
C GLY A 242 10.76 -7.38 24.67
N GLU A 243 11.29 -6.91 23.54
CA GLU A 243 11.06 -5.55 23.06
C GLU A 243 9.70 -5.44 22.36
N ASP A 244 8.95 -4.38 22.71
CA ASP A 244 7.69 -4.06 22.04
C ASP A 244 7.93 -3.16 20.83
N ILE A 245 7.38 -3.56 19.69
CA ILE A 245 7.41 -2.80 18.45
C ILE A 245 5.99 -2.56 17.92
N MET A 246 5.88 -1.63 17.00
CA MET A 246 4.66 -1.40 16.24
C MET A 246 4.83 -2.01 14.85
N LEU A 247 4.01 -3.00 14.53
CA LEU A 247 3.92 -3.59 13.20
C LEU A 247 2.81 -2.87 12.43
N VAL A 248 3.12 -2.35 11.23
CA VAL A 248 2.20 -1.57 10.41
C VAL A 248 1.98 -2.26 9.07
N ASP A 249 0.73 -2.67 8.79
CA ASP A 249 0.33 -3.16 7.48
C ASP A 249 0.02 -1.98 6.57
N THR A 250 0.56 -2.00 5.34
CA THR A 250 0.36 -0.95 4.36
C THR A 250 -0.51 -1.43 3.20
N VAL A 251 -0.88 -0.50 2.34
CA VAL A 251 -1.62 -0.81 1.11
C VAL A 251 -0.81 -1.74 0.21
N GLY A 252 -1.48 -2.68 -0.46
CA GLY A 252 -0.84 -3.56 -1.43
C GLY A 252 -0.45 -2.83 -2.70
N LEU A 253 0.73 -3.12 -3.22
CA LEU A 253 1.18 -2.65 -4.52
C LEU A 253 0.54 -3.48 -5.64
N VAL A 254 0.33 -2.86 -6.79
CA VAL A 254 -0.08 -3.51 -8.04
C VAL A 254 0.89 -3.13 -9.14
N ARG A 255 0.92 -3.94 -10.19
CA ARG A 255 1.69 -3.62 -11.38
C ARG A 255 1.22 -2.32 -11.98
N ARG A 256 2.18 -1.58 -12.57
CA ARG A 256 1.89 -0.36 -13.34
C ARG A 256 0.99 0.60 -12.55
N LEU A 257 1.30 0.77 -11.25
CA LEU A 257 0.58 1.75 -10.43
C LEU A 257 0.69 3.12 -11.08
N PRO A 258 -0.42 3.74 -11.52
CA PRO A 258 -0.38 5.04 -12.16
C PRO A 258 0.26 6.09 -11.25
N HIS A 259 1.18 6.91 -11.77
CA HIS A 259 1.87 7.94 -10.98
C HIS A 259 0.92 8.85 -10.20
N LYS A 260 -0.25 9.16 -10.79
CA LYS A 260 -1.30 9.95 -10.13
C LYS A 260 -1.90 9.26 -8.90
N LEU A 261 -1.84 7.93 -8.84
CA LEU A 261 -2.28 7.17 -7.67
C LEU A 261 -1.18 7.10 -6.61
N VAL A 262 0.10 7.11 -6.98
CA VAL A 262 1.22 7.18 -6.03
C VAL A 262 1.06 8.40 -5.12
N ASP A 263 0.73 9.56 -5.69
CA ASP A 263 0.45 10.79 -4.92
C ASP A 263 -0.75 10.62 -3.96
N ALA A 264 -1.77 9.88 -4.38
CA ALA A 264 -2.94 9.58 -3.54
C ALA A 264 -2.61 8.62 -2.38
N PHE A 265 -1.59 7.76 -2.54
CA PHE A 265 -1.12 6.79 -1.54
C PHE A 265 0.09 7.25 -0.75
N HIS A 266 0.59 8.44 -1.02
CA HIS A 266 1.77 8.96 -0.34
C HIS A 266 1.64 8.79 1.19
N SER A 267 0.47 9.08 1.77
CA SER A 267 0.25 8.95 3.20
C SER A 267 0.31 7.51 3.73
N THR A 268 -0.11 6.52 2.95
CA THR A 268 -0.03 5.11 3.35
C THR A 268 1.37 4.56 3.18
N LEU A 269 2.11 5.06 2.19
CA LEU A 269 3.52 4.74 1.97
C LEU A 269 4.46 5.50 2.93
N GLU A 270 4.03 6.65 3.48
CA GLU A 270 4.77 7.36 4.53
C GLU A 270 4.98 6.53 5.80
N GLU A 271 4.09 5.58 6.11
CA GLU A 271 4.31 4.66 7.23
C GLU A 271 5.57 3.80 6.99
N ALA A 272 5.90 3.44 5.75
CA ALA A 272 7.17 2.80 5.40
C ALA A 272 8.36 3.77 5.55
N LEU A 273 8.16 5.06 5.21
CA LEU A 273 9.16 6.11 5.42
C LEU A 273 9.47 6.33 6.91
N TRP A 274 8.49 6.16 7.77
CA TRP A 274 8.65 6.37 9.21
C TRP A 274 9.08 5.12 9.98
N ALA A 275 8.97 3.95 9.34
CA ALA A 275 9.40 2.70 9.97
C ALA A 275 10.92 2.64 10.12
N ASP A 276 11.39 1.93 11.16
CA ASP A 276 12.80 1.64 11.40
C ASP A 276 13.30 0.49 10.52
N VAL A 277 12.39 -0.45 10.18
CA VAL A 277 12.65 -1.62 9.31
C VAL A 277 11.46 -1.80 8.39
N VAL A 278 11.71 -2.21 7.14
CA VAL A 278 10.67 -2.52 6.15
C VAL A 278 10.72 -4.02 5.81
N LEU A 279 9.57 -4.68 5.87
CA LEU A 279 9.38 -6.05 5.40
C LEU A 279 8.81 -6.01 3.99
N ASN A 280 9.61 -6.37 2.98
CA ASN A 280 9.14 -6.52 1.60
C ASN A 280 8.63 -7.94 1.39
N VAL A 281 7.31 -8.14 1.45
CA VAL A 281 6.66 -9.45 1.37
C VAL A 281 6.28 -9.77 -0.07
N CYS A 282 6.68 -10.94 -0.55
CA CYS A 282 6.30 -11.46 -1.85
C CYS A 282 5.78 -12.91 -1.76
N ASP A 283 5.07 -13.33 -2.79
CA ASP A 283 4.50 -14.68 -2.92
C ASP A 283 5.53 -15.61 -3.55
N ALA A 284 6.05 -16.58 -2.78
CA ALA A 284 7.01 -17.56 -3.25
C ALA A 284 6.46 -18.45 -4.37
N SER A 285 5.14 -18.63 -4.45
CA SER A 285 4.51 -19.45 -5.49
C SER A 285 4.36 -18.69 -6.83
N SER A 286 4.60 -17.37 -6.83
CA SER A 286 4.53 -16.56 -8.04
C SER A 286 5.81 -16.70 -8.89
N PRO A 287 5.71 -16.98 -10.18
CA PRO A 287 6.89 -17.03 -11.07
C PRO A 287 7.59 -15.67 -11.18
N GLU A 288 6.92 -14.59 -10.81
CA GLU A 288 7.41 -13.21 -10.88
C GLU A 288 7.93 -12.67 -9.55
N CYS A 289 8.09 -13.53 -8.55
CA CYS A 289 8.44 -13.12 -7.21
C CYS A 289 9.69 -12.24 -7.17
N ASN A 290 10.75 -12.59 -7.91
CA ASN A 290 11.98 -11.79 -7.98
C ASN A 290 11.76 -10.41 -8.60
N GLU A 291 10.97 -10.33 -9.67
CA GLU A 291 10.62 -9.04 -10.31
C GLU A 291 9.82 -8.15 -9.34
N GLN A 292 8.85 -8.73 -8.64
CA GLN A 292 8.06 -8.01 -7.63
C GLN A 292 8.93 -7.47 -6.49
N ILE A 293 9.93 -8.25 -6.03
CA ILE A 293 10.90 -7.78 -5.02
C ILE A 293 11.68 -6.58 -5.53
N MET A 294 12.23 -6.66 -6.76
CA MET A 294 13.02 -5.58 -7.35
C MET A 294 12.18 -4.31 -7.52
N VAL A 295 11.01 -4.41 -8.14
CA VAL A 295 10.11 -3.27 -8.35
C VAL A 295 9.70 -2.62 -7.02
N THR A 296 9.43 -3.43 -5.98
CA THR A 296 9.10 -2.90 -4.65
C THR A 296 10.30 -2.18 -4.03
N ASN A 297 11.51 -2.74 -4.13
CA ASN A 297 12.72 -2.11 -3.60
C ASN A 297 13.04 -0.80 -4.32
N ASP A 298 12.90 -0.75 -5.66
CA ASP A 298 13.09 0.47 -6.45
C ASP A 298 12.06 1.55 -6.06
N LEU A 299 10.81 1.16 -5.85
CA LEU A 299 9.77 2.07 -5.38
C LEU A 299 10.10 2.60 -3.98
N LEU A 300 10.51 1.75 -3.04
CA LEU A 300 10.93 2.15 -1.69
C LEU A 300 12.13 3.10 -1.74
N ALA A 301 13.11 2.84 -2.60
CA ALA A 301 14.25 3.72 -2.80
C ALA A 301 13.80 5.09 -3.35
N SER A 302 12.89 5.12 -4.34
CA SER A 302 12.35 6.35 -4.90
C SER A 302 11.55 7.19 -3.91
N LEU A 303 10.93 6.54 -2.91
CA LEU A 303 10.21 7.19 -1.81
C LEU A 303 11.14 7.68 -0.69
N GLY A 304 12.45 7.43 -0.75
CA GLY A 304 13.41 7.84 0.28
C GLY A 304 13.64 6.81 1.39
N CYS A 305 13.27 5.55 1.17
CA CYS A 305 13.57 4.45 2.11
C CYS A 305 14.94 3.78 1.85
N GLY A 306 15.78 4.32 0.96
CA GLY A 306 17.01 3.68 0.48
C GLY A 306 18.05 3.36 1.58
N ASP A 307 18.07 4.13 2.66
CA ASP A 307 18.99 3.94 3.77
C ASP A 307 18.45 3.03 4.89
N LYS A 308 17.22 2.52 4.72
CA LYS A 308 16.58 1.69 5.75
C LYS A 308 16.84 0.21 5.54
N PRO A 309 16.95 -0.57 6.63
CA PRO A 309 16.98 -2.02 6.54
C PRO A 309 15.70 -2.54 5.87
N VAL A 310 15.84 -3.22 4.74
CA VAL A 310 14.75 -3.92 4.06
C VAL A 310 14.99 -5.43 4.19
N ILE A 311 14.02 -6.14 4.75
CA ILE A 311 14.02 -7.61 4.85
C ILE A 311 13.07 -8.14 3.80
N ASN A 312 13.59 -8.88 2.81
CA ASN A 312 12.75 -9.57 1.83
C ASN A 312 12.17 -10.84 2.46
N VAL A 313 10.85 -10.98 2.38
CA VAL A 313 10.09 -12.08 2.98
C VAL A 313 9.36 -12.85 1.91
N MET A 314 9.78 -14.11 1.70
CA MET A 314 9.13 -15.04 0.79
C MET A 314 8.00 -15.73 1.54
N ASN A 315 6.76 -15.34 1.29
CA ASN A 315 5.58 -15.94 1.91
C ASN A 315 4.98 -17.04 1.02
N LYS A 316 4.07 -17.84 1.57
CA LYS A 316 3.41 -18.98 0.93
C LYS A 316 4.37 -20.11 0.53
N CYS A 317 5.47 -20.28 1.26
CA CYS A 317 6.42 -21.36 1.02
C CYS A 317 5.83 -22.77 1.18
N ASP A 318 4.66 -22.88 1.83
CA ASP A 318 3.87 -24.12 1.89
C ASP A 318 3.35 -24.59 0.53
N LEU A 319 3.28 -23.71 -0.47
CA LEU A 319 2.83 -24.01 -1.82
C LEU A 319 4.00 -24.41 -2.75
N VAL A 320 5.26 -24.30 -2.30
CA VAL A 320 6.45 -24.53 -3.11
C VAL A 320 7.22 -25.73 -2.58
N PRO A 321 7.33 -26.86 -3.34
CA PRO A 321 7.91 -28.10 -2.84
C PRO A 321 9.42 -28.03 -2.53
N HIS A 322 10.19 -27.15 -3.20
CA HIS A 322 11.65 -27.04 -3.10
C HIS A 322 12.10 -25.59 -2.99
N VAL A 323 11.73 -24.92 -1.91
CA VAL A 323 12.06 -23.50 -1.68
C VAL A 323 13.58 -23.23 -1.69
N ALA A 324 14.41 -24.23 -1.33
CA ALA A 324 15.86 -24.11 -1.30
C ALA A 324 16.51 -24.01 -2.70
N GLU A 325 15.81 -24.41 -3.76
CA GLU A 325 16.31 -24.40 -5.14
C GLU A 325 15.89 -23.14 -5.92
N PHE A 326 15.09 -22.26 -5.30
CA PHE A 326 14.70 -21.02 -5.95
C PHE A 326 15.90 -20.08 -6.09
N PRO A 327 16.17 -19.54 -7.29
CA PRO A 327 17.18 -18.51 -7.48
C PRO A 327 16.70 -17.21 -6.84
N ILE A 328 16.96 -17.05 -5.55
CA ILE A 328 16.55 -15.86 -4.79
C ILE A 328 17.64 -14.80 -4.93
N ILE A 329 17.25 -13.61 -5.35
CA ILE A 329 18.16 -12.47 -5.41
C ILE A 329 18.29 -11.85 -4.02
N GLY A 330 19.44 -12.05 -3.37
CA GLY A 330 19.76 -11.43 -2.08
C GLY A 330 19.34 -12.26 -0.85
N LYS A 331 19.49 -11.65 0.35
CA LYS A 331 19.10 -12.27 1.62
C LYS A 331 17.58 -12.18 1.78
N CYS A 332 16.93 -13.32 2.03
CA CYS A 332 15.50 -13.37 2.28
C CYS A 332 15.14 -14.36 3.39
N VAL A 333 13.96 -14.21 3.94
CA VAL A 333 13.37 -15.12 4.94
C VAL A 333 12.17 -15.81 4.32
N CYS A 334 12.22 -17.16 4.29
CA CYS A 334 11.13 -17.98 3.79
C CYS A 334 10.14 -18.27 4.92
N ILE A 335 8.86 -18.01 4.68
CA ILE A 335 7.79 -18.22 5.66
C ILE A 335 6.53 -18.80 5.03
N SER A 336 5.66 -19.32 5.86
CA SER A 336 4.23 -19.48 5.54
C SER A 336 3.41 -18.77 6.63
N ALA A 337 2.85 -17.64 6.30
CA ALA A 337 2.00 -16.88 7.22
C ALA A 337 0.71 -17.66 7.58
N LYS A 338 0.29 -18.60 6.72
CA LYS A 338 -0.90 -19.43 6.93
C LYS A 338 -0.73 -20.43 8.06
N ASN A 339 0.43 -21.08 8.15
CA ASN A 339 0.71 -22.13 9.14
C ASN A 339 1.74 -21.72 10.21
N GLY A 340 2.30 -20.50 10.11
CA GLY A 340 3.28 -19.96 11.06
C GLY A 340 4.72 -20.46 10.85
N SER A 341 5.01 -21.25 9.82
CA SER A 341 6.35 -21.76 9.56
C SER A 341 7.31 -20.63 9.20
N GLY A 342 8.52 -20.63 9.77
CA GLY A 342 9.57 -19.64 9.50
C GLY A 342 9.37 -18.28 10.18
N THR A 343 8.29 -18.07 10.92
CA THR A 343 8.02 -16.79 11.61
C THR A 343 9.00 -16.48 12.73
N ASP A 344 9.51 -17.50 13.43
CA ASP A 344 10.51 -17.31 14.49
C ASP A 344 11.80 -16.71 13.91
N LYS A 345 12.27 -17.24 12.78
CA LYS A 345 13.43 -16.70 12.07
C LYS A 345 13.19 -15.27 11.57
N LEU A 346 11.97 -14.97 11.12
CA LEU A 346 11.62 -13.61 10.72
C LEU A 346 11.69 -12.66 11.91
N LEU A 347 11.19 -13.05 13.08
CA LEU A 347 11.25 -12.24 14.31
C LEU A 347 12.70 -12.01 14.78
N GLU A 348 13.57 -12.99 14.64
CA GLU A 348 15.00 -12.84 14.93
C GLU A 348 15.67 -11.84 13.98
N GLU A 349 15.40 -11.92 12.66
CA GLU A 349 15.93 -10.99 11.67
C GLU A 349 15.39 -9.57 11.87
N ILE A 350 14.12 -9.39 12.24
CA ILE A 350 13.55 -8.10 12.62
C ILE A 350 14.30 -7.53 13.84
N SER A 351 14.51 -8.37 14.87
CA SER A 351 15.20 -7.95 16.10
C SER A 351 16.65 -7.52 15.83
N ALA A 352 17.33 -8.21 14.91
CA ALA A 352 18.70 -7.89 14.50
C ALA A 352 18.79 -6.61 13.65
N ALA A 353 17.78 -6.37 12.78
CA ALA A 353 17.76 -5.21 11.90
C ALA A 353 17.33 -3.90 12.59
N LEU A 354 16.59 -4.00 13.69
CA LEU A 354 16.15 -2.82 14.43
C LEU A 354 17.31 -2.06 15.08
N PRO A 355 17.31 -0.71 15.04
CA PRO A 355 18.33 0.08 15.71
C PRO A 355 18.36 -0.28 17.18
N GLN A 356 19.50 -0.75 17.62
CA GLN A 356 19.68 -1.09 19.03
C GLN A 356 19.82 0.20 19.84
N LYS A 357 18.88 0.46 20.73
CA LYS A 357 18.99 1.60 21.67
C LYS A 357 19.94 1.32 22.80
N ARG A 358 20.18 0.06 23.12
CA ARG A 358 21.04 -0.38 24.21
C ARG A 358 22.14 -1.26 23.66
N ARG A 359 23.32 -1.05 24.17
CA ARG A 359 24.52 -1.85 23.88
C ARG A 359 25.07 -2.43 25.19
N ARG A 360 25.44 -3.71 25.13
CA ARG A 360 26.20 -4.33 26.24
C ARG A 360 27.66 -3.92 26.10
N VAL A 361 28.21 -3.38 27.16
CA VAL A 361 29.61 -2.94 27.21
C VAL A 361 30.21 -3.29 28.55
N SER A 362 31.49 -3.58 28.53
CA SER A 362 32.32 -3.66 29.75
C SER A 362 32.94 -2.29 30.04
N LEU A 363 32.76 -1.79 31.23
CA LEU A 363 33.23 -0.47 31.67
C LEU A 363 34.23 -0.62 32.80
N LEU A 364 35.20 0.28 32.82
CA LEU A 364 36.07 0.48 33.99
C LEU A 364 35.92 1.92 34.47
N LEU A 365 35.18 2.10 35.54
CA LEU A 365 34.90 3.41 36.13
C LEU A 365 35.86 3.71 37.27
N PRO A 366 36.60 4.81 37.27
CA PRO A 366 37.40 5.21 38.43
C PRO A 366 36.49 5.45 39.64
N PHE A 367 36.98 5.29 40.86
CA PHE A 367 36.18 5.45 42.08
C PHE A 367 35.52 6.84 42.19
N SER A 368 36.16 7.87 41.61
CA SER A 368 35.59 9.23 41.50
C SER A 368 34.31 9.31 40.66
N ALA A 369 34.09 8.36 39.77
CA ALA A 369 32.91 8.29 38.88
C ALA A 369 31.79 7.39 39.45
N GLY A 370 31.74 7.14 40.75
CA GLY A 370 30.74 6.29 41.41
C GLY A 370 29.28 6.69 41.16
N LYS A 371 29.00 7.97 40.84
CA LYS A 371 27.67 8.44 40.43
C LYS A 371 27.23 7.78 39.12
N ILE A 372 28.13 7.62 38.15
CA ILE A 372 27.85 6.98 36.86
C ILE A 372 27.46 5.51 37.07
N ALA A 373 28.15 4.80 37.96
CA ALA A 373 27.83 3.43 38.33
C ALA A 373 26.39 3.31 38.87
N GLY A 374 25.99 4.22 39.78
CA GLY A 374 24.64 4.25 40.34
C GLY A 374 23.56 4.62 39.31
N GLU A 375 23.87 5.51 38.36
CA GLU A 375 22.96 5.85 37.25
C GLU A 375 22.80 4.68 36.27
N LEU A 376 23.86 3.95 35.96
CA LEU A 376 23.83 2.76 35.11
C LEU A 376 23.02 1.62 35.75
N GLU A 377 23.12 1.41 37.05
CA GLU A 377 22.32 0.44 37.80
C GLU A 377 20.82 0.81 37.80
N LYS A 378 20.52 2.12 37.86
CA LYS A 378 19.15 2.62 37.91
C LYS A 378 18.47 2.64 36.54
N ASN A 379 19.19 2.97 35.46
CA ASN A 379 18.65 3.21 34.11
C ASN A 379 19.03 2.11 33.10
N GLY A 380 19.92 1.19 33.48
CA GLY A 380 20.41 0.07 32.69
C GLY A 380 20.15 -1.28 33.33
N VAL A 381 20.71 -2.33 32.76
CA VAL A 381 20.78 -3.67 33.35
C VAL A 381 22.24 -3.99 33.62
N ALA A 382 22.66 -4.03 34.89
CA ALA A 382 23.98 -4.45 35.29
C ALA A 382 24.02 -5.99 35.43
N PHE A 383 24.92 -6.64 34.70
CA PHE A 383 25.13 -8.10 34.75
C PHE A 383 26.21 -8.48 35.77
N SER A 384 27.25 -7.64 35.90
CA SER A 384 28.32 -7.83 36.88
C SER A 384 28.84 -6.50 37.40
N ARG A 385 29.39 -6.53 38.62
CA ARG A 385 30.09 -5.42 39.24
C ARG A 385 31.21 -5.96 40.08
N GLU A 386 32.43 -5.56 39.79
CA GLU A 386 33.63 -5.97 40.46
C GLU A 386 34.46 -4.73 40.88
N TYR A 387 34.99 -4.75 42.09
CA TYR A 387 35.91 -3.71 42.57
C TYR A 387 37.33 -4.16 42.29
N THR A 388 38.04 -3.40 41.47
CA THR A 388 39.46 -3.64 41.14
C THR A 388 40.33 -2.55 41.76
N GLU A 389 41.64 -2.73 41.75
CA GLU A 389 42.59 -1.70 42.25
C GLU A 389 42.47 -0.38 41.45
N SER A 390 42.10 -0.45 40.18
CA SER A 390 42.00 0.70 39.26
C SER A 390 40.60 1.32 39.20
N GLY A 391 39.58 0.72 39.85
CA GLY A 391 38.20 1.23 39.81
C GLY A 391 37.12 0.15 39.86
N ILE A 392 35.91 0.51 39.42
CA ILE A 392 34.75 -0.36 39.40
C ILE A 392 34.60 -0.89 37.97
N LYS A 393 34.80 -2.21 37.79
CA LYS A 393 34.53 -2.90 36.53
C LYS A 393 33.06 -3.34 36.50
N MET A 394 32.34 -3.03 35.42
CA MET A 394 30.92 -3.36 35.28
C MET A 394 30.63 -3.85 33.86
N ASP A 395 29.82 -4.91 33.77
CA ASP A 395 29.18 -5.29 32.52
C ASP A 395 27.74 -4.79 32.54
N VAL A 396 27.41 -3.90 31.62
CA VAL A 396 26.08 -3.26 31.61
C VAL A 396 25.47 -3.25 30.22
N LEU A 397 24.15 -3.35 30.16
CA LEU A 397 23.34 -3.06 28.99
C LEU A 397 22.73 -1.66 29.19
N ALA A 398 23.26 -0.66 28.50
CA ALA A 398 22.82 0.72 28.65
C ALA A 398 22.50 1.37 27.29
N GLU A 399 21.76 2.47 27.32
CA GLU A 399 21.43 3.22 26.14
C GLU A 399 22.67 3.78 25.45
N ILE A 400 22.74 3.65 24.12
CA ILE A 400 23.86 4.12 23.30
C ILE A 400 24.09 5.62 23.53
N SER A 401 23.00 6.41 23.59
CA SER A 401 23.06 7.85 23.89
C SER A 401 23.68 8.20 25.20
N TYR A 402 23.60 7.30 26.20
CA TYR A 402 24.27 7.44 27.48
C TYR A 402 25.74 6.94 27.42
N LEU A 403 25.95 5.82 26.73
CA LEU A 403 27.30 5.26 26.52
C LEU A 403 28.19 6.23 25.73
N ASP A 404 27.62 6.99 24.79
CA ASP A 404 28.33 8.02 24.05
C ASP A 404 28.91 9.14 24.96
N LYS A 405 28.24 9.42 26.09
CA LYS A 405 28.71 10.41 27.08
C LYS A 405 29.83 9.89 27.97
N ILE A 406 30.00 8.58 28.06
CA ILE A 406 30.97 7.89 28.94
C ILE A 406 31.92 6.99 28.12
N LYS A 407 32.17 7.34 26.85
CA LYS A 407 33.04 6.55 25.94
C LYS A 407 34.42 6.25 26.52
N ASP A 408 34.99 7.19 27.28
CA ASP A 408 36.32 7.09 27.83
C ASP A 408 36.50 5.96 28.88
N TYR A 409 35.40 5.43 29.37
CA TYR A 409 35.37 4.35 30.36
C TYR A 409 35.05 2.98 29.77
N ILE A 410 34.75 2.91 28.47
CA ILE A 410 34.40 1.65 27.77
C ILE A 410 35.70 0.88 27.50
N LEU A 411 35.77 -0.35 27.99
CA LEU A 411 36.87 -1.23 27.66
C LEU A 411 36.76 -1.73 26.22
N PRO A 412 37.86 -1.78 25.44
CA PRO A 412 37.85 -2.41 24.14
C PRO A 412 37.49 -3.90 24.27
N GLU A 413 36.77 -4.41 23.29
CA GLU A 413 36.36 -5.83 23.20
C GLU A 413 37.57 -6.75 23.03
#